data_bc2c42f95f0edb5077c4f1ab25faa6b6
#
_entry.id   bc2c42f95f0edb5077c4f1ab25faa6b6
#
_cell.length_a   1.000
_cell.length_b   1.000
_cell.length_c   1.000
_cell.angle_alpha   90.00
_cell.angle_beta   90.00
_cell.angle_gamma   90.00
#
_symmetry.space_group_name_H-M   'P 1'
#
loop_
_entity.id
_entity.type
_entity.pdbx_description
1 polymer ?
#
loop_
_entity_poly.entity_id
_entity_poly.type
_entity_poly.pdbx_seq_one_letter_code
_entity_poly.pdbx_strand_id
1 'polypeptide(L)'
;MDNRMFCFQCEQTAGCAGCTGKAGVCGKTTEVAELQDQLTGALVGLSRAVDNAPDTNEGTWRLMIEGLFTTVTNVNFNEKTIRDLIDRIHAEKARLVPNCYSCTSRCGRNDDYDMHLLWSAQEDVRSLKSLILFGVRGMAAYAYHAMVLGYTDDAVNRFFAKALFAVGEDWGMDELLPIVMEVGEKNLQCMALLDKANTETYGTPTPVTVPLTVEKGPFIVITGHDLHDLKLLLEQTAGKSVNIYTHGEMLPAHGYPELKKYPHLKGNFGTAWQNQQKEFADIPAPVLFTTNCLMPPRASYADRVFTTAVVSYPEITHIGEDKDFTPVIEKALELGGYNEDKPFT
;
A
#
# COMPACT_ATOMS: atom_id res chain seq x y z
N MET A 1 -2.37 6.34 -32.33
CA MET A 1 -2.16 7.19 -31.15
C MET A 1 -0.87 6.70 -30.49
N ASP A 2 0.03 7.60 -30.21
CA ASP A 2 1.34 7.25 -29.60
C ASP A 2 1.06 6.86 -28.15
N ASN A 3 1.04 5.58 -27.86
CA ASN A 3 0.65 5.01 -26.57
C ASN A 3 1.81 5.09 -25.56
N ARG A 4 2.46 6.25 -25.48
CA ARG A 4 3.56 6.49 -24.54
C ARG A 4 2.98 6.99 -23.22
N MET A 5 3.26 6.23 -22.15
CA MET A 5 2.94 6.67 -20.80
C MET A 5 3.91 7.74 -20.31
N PHE A 6 3.48 8.52 -19.32
CA PHE A 6 4.35 9.22 -18.41
C PHE A 6 3.99 8.84 -16.98
N CYS A 7 4.97 8.39 -16.19
CA CYS A 7 4.77 8.12 -14.77
C CYS A 7 6.03 8.54 -13.99
N PHE A 8 5.83 9.38 -12.98
CA PHE A 8 6.86 9.87 -12.07
C PHE A 8 6.41 9.70 -10.61
N GLN A 9 5.85 8.52 -10.26
CA GLN A 9 5.27 8.28 -8.93
C GLN A 9 6.25 7.63 -7.95
N CYS A 10 7.45 7.26 -8.42
CA CYS A 10 8.52 6.74 -7.57
C CYS A 10 9.89 7.13 -8.17
N GLU A 11 10.94 6.98 -7.38
CA GLU A 11 12.33 7.25 -7.79
C GLU A 11 12.91 6.18 -8.74
N GLN A 12 12.26 5.04 -8.92
CA GLN A 12 12.73 3.96 -9.83
C GLN A 12 12.43 4.25 -11.30
N THR A 13 12.72 5.46 -11.73
CA THR A 13 12.52 5.85 -13.11
C THR A 13 13.81 5.76 -13.91
N ALA A 14 13.76 5.12 -15.08
CA ALA A 14 14.92 5.00 -15.96
C ALA A 14 15.48 6.37 -16.33
N GLY A 15 16.75 6.60 -16.04
CA GLY A 15 17.48 7.82 -16.40
C GLY A 15 16.94 9.10 -15.72
N CYS A 16 16.26 8.99 -14.58
CA CYS A 16 15.66 10.11 -13.83
C CYS A 16 14.66 10.96 -14.62
N ALA A 17 14.10 10.40 -15.71
CA ALA A 17 13.19 11.10 -16.62
C ALA A 17 11.72 10.66 -16.49
N GLY A 18 11.40 9.79 -15.55
CA GLY A 18 10.10 9.12 -15.47
C GLY A 18 9.99 7.89 -16.39
N CYS A 19 8.93 7.11 -16.21
CA CYS A 19 8.62 6.02 -17.11
C CYS A 19 7.86 6.57 -18.33
N THR A 20 8.49 6.53 -19.51
CA THR A 20 7.96 7.10 -20.76
C THR A 20 7.77 6.06 -21.87
N GLY A 21 7.88 4.77 -21.54
CA GLY A 21 7.78 3.65 -22.46
C GLY A 21 6.34 3.19 -22.73
N LYS A 22 6.19 1.88 -22.94
CA LYS A 22 4.88 1.23 -23.10
C LYS A 22 4.31 0.77 -21.74
N ALA A 23 5.15 0.65 -20.72
CA ALA A 23 4.79 0.28 -19.35
C ALA A 23 5.80 0.89 -18.38
N GLY A 24 5.41 1.01 -17.12
CA GLY A 24 6.33 1.37 -16.02
C GLY A 24 7.36 0.27 -15.77
N VAL A 25 8.48 0.63 -15.12
CA VAL A 25 9.48 -0.35 -14.65
C VAL A 25 8.83 -1.42 -13.75
N CYS A 26 7.82 -1.04 -12.97
CA CYS A 26 7.06 -1.94 -12.11
C CYS A 26 6.02 -2.81 -12.87
N GLY A 27 5.87 -2.63 -14.17
CA GLY A 27 4.84 -3.30 -14.99
C GLY A 27 3.49 -2.58 -15.06
N LYS A 28 3.37 -1.37 -14.50
CA LYS A 28 2.16 -0.54 -14.55
C LYS A 28 1.82 -0.15 -15.99
N THR A 29 0.54 -0.22 -16.37
CA THR A 29 0.04 0.25 -17.66
C THR A 29 -0.07 1.78 -17.69
N THR A 30 -0.26 2.34 -18.89
CA THR A 30 -0.53 3.79 -19.06
C THR A 30 -1.79 4.19 -18.30
N GLU A 31 -2.85 3.42 -18.43
CA GLU A 31 -4.15 3.67 -17.80
C GLU A 31 -4.05 3.69 -16.27
N VAL A 32 -3.33 2.72 -15.70
CA VAL A 32 -3.11 2.69 -14.24
C VAL A 32 -2.26 3.88 -13.78
N ALA A 33 -1.26 4.30 -14.55
CA ALA A 33 -0.45 5.48 -14.22
C ALA A 33 -1.29 6.76 -14.22
N GLU A 34 -2.11 6.96 -15.24
CA GLU A 34 -3.03 8.11 -15.36
C GLU A 34 -4.07 8.12 -14.23
N LEU A 35 -4.64 6.96 -13.88
CA LEU A 35 -5.59 6.85 -12.77
C LEU A 35 -4.94 7.15 -11.41
N GLN A 36 -3.69 6.79 -11.21
CA GLN A 36 -2.98 7.11 -9.97
C GLN A 36 -2.61 8.60 -9.90
N ASP A 37 -2.39 9.27 -11.03
CA ASP A 37 -2.27 10.73 -11.08
C ASP A 37 -3.61 11.40 -10.79
N GLN A 38 -4.73 10.91 -11.35
CA GLN A 38 -6.08 11.37 -11.02
C GLN A 38 -6.40 11.16 -9.53
N LEU A 39 -6.06 10.01 -8.96
CA LEU A 39 -6.21 9.74 -7.53
C LEU A 39 -5.42 10.72 -6.68
N THR A 40 -4.17 11.01 -7.04
CA THR A 40 -3.35 12.02 -6.35
C THR A 40 -3.99 13.40 -6.45
N GLY A 41 -4.49 13.79 -7.62
CA GLY A 41 -5.22 15.05 -7.84
C GLY A 41 -6.49 15.15 -7.00
N ALA A 42 -7.26 14.06 -6.91
CA ALA A 42 -8.46 13.99 -6.07
C ALA A 42 -8.14 14.12 -4.57
N LEU A 43 -7.03 13.52 -4.11
CA LEU A 43 -6.54 13.67 -2.73
C LEU A 43 -6.12 15.11 -2.41
N VAL A 44 -5.46 15.80 -3.33
CA VAL A 44 -5.17 17.23 -3.20
C VAL A 44 -6.47 18.03 -3.13
N GLY A 45 -7.45 17.73 -3.97
CA GLY A 45 -8.78 18.34 -3.89
C GLY A 45 -9.48 18.07 -2.55
N LEU A 46 -9.37 16.86 -2.00
CA LEU A 46 -9.90 16.52 -0.67
C LEU A 46 -9.18 17.30 0.44
N SER A 47 -7.87 17.50 0.37
CA SER A 47 -7.12 18.26 1.36
C SER A 47 -7.59 19.73 1.44
N ARG A 48 -7.93 20.33 0.31
CA ARG A 48 -8.51 21.67 0.23
C ARG A 48 -9.91 21.75 0.85
N ALA A 49 -10.69 20.68 0.70
CA ALA A 49 -12.00 20.58 1.35
C ALA A 49 -11.88 20.48 2.87
N VAL A 50 -10.91 19.70 3.36
CA VAL A 50 -10.62 19.52 4.79
C VAL A 50 -10.20 20.82 5.47
N ASP A 51 -9.37 21.64 4.83
CA ASP A 51 -8.88 22.90 5.40
C ASP A 51 -10.03 23.86 5.79
N ASN A 52 -11.17 23.73 5.12
CA ASN A 52 -12.35 24.59 5.31
C ASN A 52 -13.51 23.90 6.04
N ALA A 53 -13.36 22.64 6.50
CA ALA A 53 -14.47 21.86 7.04
C ALA A 53 -14.29 21.49 8.52
N PRO A 54 -15.25 21.85 9.40
CA PRO A 54 -15.22 21.42 10.80
C PRO A 54 -15.58 19.94 10.98
N ASP A 55 -16.23 19.31 10.00
CA ASP A 55 -16.82 17.97 10.10
C ASP A 55 -15.91 16.86 9.58
N THR A 56 -14.60 17.07 9.59
CA THR A 56 -13.61 16.04 9.26
C THR A 56 -13.64 14.93 10.30
N ASN A 57 -13.71 13.69 9.85
CA ASN A 57 -13.83 12.52 10.72
C ASN A 57 -12.81 11.43 10.35
N GLU A 58 -12.83 10.31 11.08
CA GLU A 58 -11.92 9.17 10.84
C GLU A 58 -12.03 8.62 9.41
N GLY A 59 -13.23 8.61 8.81
CA GLY A 59 -13.43 8.16 7.42
C GLY A 59 -12.68 9.02 6.42
N THR A 60 -12.60 10.34 6.64
CA THR A 60 -11.83 11.27 5.81
C THR A 60 -10.34 10.94 5.86
N TRP A 61 -9.80 10.74 7.06
CA TRP A 61 -8.39 10.38 7.26
C TRP A 61 -8.05 9.03 6.65
N ARG A 62 -8.94 8.05 6.85
CA ARG A 62 -8.80 6.72 6.23
C ARG A 62 -8.71 6.81 4.71
N LEU A 63 -9.58 7.59 4.06
CA LEU A 63 -9.53 7.78 2.61
C LEU A 63 -8.22 8.42 2.13
N MET A 64 -7.67 9.40 2.88
CA MET A 64 -6.36 10.00 2.55
C MET A 64 -5.24 8.97 2.66
N ILE A 65 -5.21 8.20 3.74
CA ILE A 65 -4.19 7.17 3.99
C ILE A 65 -4.28 6.06 2.93
N GLU A 66 -5.47 5.49 2.69
CA GLU A 66 -5.69 4.45 1.69
C GLU A 66 -5.35 4.95 0.27
N GLY A 67 -5.74 6.17 -0.07
CA GLY A 67 -5.46 6.77 -1.36
C GLY A 67 -3.96 6.96 -1.61
N LEU A 68 -3.24 7.54 -0.66
CA LEU A 68 -1.79 7.71 -0.74
C LEU A 68 -1.08 6.35 -0.82
N PHE A 69 -1.46 5.40 0.02
CA PHE A 69 -0.85 4.07 0.03
C PHE A 69 -1.11 3.31 -1.28
N THR A 70 -2.31 3.45 -1.87
CA THR A 70 -2.67 2.87 -3.17
C THR A 70 -1.73 3.34 -4.29
N THR A 71 -1.17 4.55 -4.20
CA THR A 71 -0.24 5.10 -5.21
C THR A 71 1.21 4.67 -5.02
N VAL A 72 1.55 4.00 -3.93
CA VAL A 72 2.90 3.46 -3.71
C VAL A 72 3.23 2.41 -4.79
N THR A 73 4.50 2.35 -5.19
CA THR A 73 4.98 1.39 -6.17
C THR A 73 4.66 -0.06 -5.77
N ASN A 74 4.23 -0.88 -6.73
CA ASN A 74 3.96 -2.31 -6.55
C ASN A 74 2.82 -2.63 -5.53
N VAL A 75 1.82 -1.75 -5.44
CA VAL A 75 0.65 -1.93 -4.58
C VAL A 75 -0.60 -2.24 -5.42
N ASN A 76 -1.08 -1.29 -6.20
CA ASN A 76 -2.35 -1.45 -6.91
C ASN A 76 -2.18 -1.26 -8.42
N PHE A 77 -2.60 -2.29 -9.17
CA PHE A 77 -2.58 -2.34 -10.64
C PHE A 77 -4.00 -2.48 -11.22
N ASN A 78 -5.04 -2.42 -10.37
CA ASN A 78 -6.41 -2.65 -10.77
C ASN A 78 -7.14 -1.31 -10.98
N GLU A 79 -7.42 -0.99 -12.25
CA GLU A 79 -8.11 0.24 -12.63
C GLU A 79 -9.46 0.42 -11.94
N LYS A 80 -10.22 -0.67 -11.78
CA LYS A 80 -11.54 -0.61 -11.16
C LYS A 80 -11.44 -0.14 -9.71
N THR A 81 -10.54 -0.74 -8.92
CA THR A 81 -10.40 -0.38 -7.50
C THR A 81 -9.87 1.04 -7.31
N ILE A 82 -9.03 1.53 -8.24
CA ILE A 82 -8.54 2.92 -8.21
C ILE A 82 -9.68 3.88 -8.53
N ARG A 83 -10.52 3.59 -9.55
CA ARG A 83 -11.70 4.40 -9.87
C ARG A 83 -12.70 4.44 -8.71
N ASP A 84 -13.02 3.30 -8.13
CA ASP A 84 -13.92 3.20 -6.98
C ASP A 84 -13.40 4.05 -5.80
N LEU A 85 -12.08 4.10 -5.59
CA LEU A 85 -11.47 4.94 -4.55
C LEU A 85 -11.56 6.44 -4.88
N ILE A 86 -11.34 6.83 -6.12
CA ILE A 86 -11.53 8.21 -6.59
C ILE A 86 -12.98 8.66 -6.36
N ASP A 87 -13.95 7.81 -6.71
CA ASP A 87 -15.38 8.12 -6.50
C ASP A 87 -15.72 8.28 -5.02
N ARG A 88 -15.15 7.46 -4.14
CA ARG A 88 -15.29 7.59 -2.67
C ARG A 88 -14.70 8.92 -2.17
N ILE A 89 -13.55 9.35 -2.70
CA ILE A 89 -12.92 10.62 -2.36
C ILE A 89 -13.78 11.79 -2.83
N HIS A 90 -14.35 11.73 -4.03
CA HIS A 90 -15.27 12.75 -4.52
C HIS A 90 -16.55 12.84 -3.69
N ALA A 91 -17.11 11.70 -3.27
CA ALA A 91 -18.27 11.68 -2.37
C ALA A 91 -17.96 12.34 -1.02
N GLU A 92 -16.77 12.08 -0.46
CA GLU A 92 -16.32 12.69 0.79
C GLU A 92 -16.09 14.20 0.64
N LYS A 93 -15.48 14.65 -0.46
CA LYS A 93 -15.39 16.09 -0.80
C LYS A 93 -16.75 16.75 -0.83
N ALA A 94 -17.74 16.12 -1.48
CA ALA A 94 -19.10 16.63 -1.56
C ALA A 94 -19.77 16.70 -0.18
N ARG A 95 -19.50 15.76 0.71
CA ARG A 95 -19.98 15.77 2.10
C ARG A 95 -19.40 16.93 2.90
N LEU A 96 -18.10 17.19 2.78
CA LEU A 96 -17.41 18.24 3.54
C LEU A 96 -17.78 19.66 3.07
N VAL A 97 -18.07 19.85 1.80
CA VAL A 97 -18.38 21.16 1.20
C VAL A 97 -19.65 21.11 0.34
N PRO A 98 -20.81 20.83 0.94
CA PRO A 98 -22.05 20.56 0.20
C PRO A 98 -22.53 21.72 -0.66
N ASN A 99 -22.16 22.96 -0.35
CA ASN A 99 -22.58 24.17 -1.08
C ASN A 99 -21.60 24.58 -2.21
N CYS A 100 -20.51 23.88 -2.41
CA CYS A 100 -19.51 24.26 -3.40
C CYS A 100 -19.99 24.10 -4.85
N TYR A 101 -20.94 23.17 -5.09
CA TYR A 101 -21.56 22.99 -6.40
C TYR A 101 -22.55 24.08 -6.79
N SER A 102 -23.05 24.88 -5.84
CA SER A 102 -23.96 26.01 -6.09
C SER A 102 -23.25 27.37 -6.20
N CYS A 103 -21.93 27.40 -5.93
CA CYS A 103 -21.14 28.61 -6.01
C CYS A 103 -20.86 28.98 -7.46
N THR A 104 -21.35 30.15 -7.90
CA THR A 104 -21.09 30.71 -9.24
C THR A 104 -19.67 31.28 -9.40
N SER A 105 -18.97 31.50 -8.31
CA SER A 105 -17.55 31.81 -8.33
C SER A 105 -16.76 30.54 -8.40
N ARG A 106 -16.18 30.24 -9.56
CA ARG A 106 -15.16 29.18 -9.72
C ARG A 106 -13.95 29.56 -8.88
N CYS A 107 -13.98 29.24 -7.60
CA CYS A 107 -12.85 29.53 -6.71
C CYS A 107 -11.67 28.58 -6.91
N GLY A 108 -11.83 27.51 -7.72
CA GLY A 108 -10.78 26.51 -8.01
C GLY A 108 -10.31 25.71 -6.78
N ARG A 109 -10.81 26.05 -5.59
CA ARG A 109 -10.29 25.52 -4.32
C ARG A 109 -10.62 24.07 -4.04
N ASN A 110 -11.66 23.51 -4.67
CA ASN A 110 -12.08 22.13 -4.44
C ASN A 110 -11.98 21.24 -5.68
N ASP A 111 -11.46 21.77 -6.79
CA ASP A 111 -11.21 20.98 -7.98
C ASP A 111 -10.02 20.04 -7.74
N ASP A 112 -10.02 18.91 -8.42
CA ASP A 112 -8.89 18.01 -8.42
C ASP A 112 -7.65 18.73 -8.98
N TYR A 113 -6.49 18.40 -8.43
CA TYR A 113 -5.24 18.99 -8.89
C TYR A 113 -4.76 18.28 -10.17
N ASP A 114 -4.43 19.05 -11.19
CA ASP A 114 -3.83 18.52 -12.39
C ASP A 114 -2.33 18.23 -12.17
N MET A 115 -1.97 16.96 -12.12
CA MET A 115 -0.58 16.54 -11.88
C MET A 115 0.40 17.03 -12.96
N HIS A 116 -0.08 17.40 -14.17
CA HIS A 116 0.76 18.04 -15.19
C HIS A 116 1.34 19.38 -14.71
N LEU A 117 0.64 20.12 -13.86
CA LEU A 117 1.14 21.35 -13.26
C LEU A 117 2.37 21.11 -12.39
N LEU A 118 2.39 20.00 -11.66
CA LEU A 118 3.55 19.62 -10.86
C LEU A 118 4.73 19.21 -11.77
N TRP A 119 4.48 18.36 -12.73
CA TRP A 119 5.55 17.83 -13.60
C TRP A 119 6.15 18.91 -14.51
N SER A 120 5.40 19.93 -14.87
CA SER A 120 5.85 21.07 -15.68
C SER A 120 6.38 22.25 -14.86
N ALA A 121 6.34 22.19 -13.53
CA ALA A 121 6.84 23.24 -12.66
C ALA A 121 8.35 23.43 -12.80
N GLN A 122 8.84 24.60 -12.34
CA GLN A 122 10.27 24.88 -12.24
C GLN A 122 10.97 23.79 -11.42
N GLU A 123 12.20 23.42 -11.77
CA GLU A 123 12.90 22.22 -11.31
C GLU A 123 12.96 22.09 -9.78
N ASP A 124 13.31 23.17 -9.06
CA ASP A 124 13.43 23.15 -7.60
C ASP A 124 12.06 22.97 -6.93
N VAL A 125 11.03 23.68 -7.43
CA VAL A 125 9.65 23.56 -6.95
C VAL A 125 9.12 22.16 -7.20
N ARG A 126 9.34 21.61 -8.40
CA ARG A 126 8.97 20.22 -8.74
C ARG A 126 9.66 19.22 -7.81
N SER A 127 10.95 19.42 -7.55
CA SER A 127 11.74 18.53 -6.67
C SER A 127 11.21 18.57 -5.24
N LEU A 128 10.93 19.75 -4.67
CA LEU A 128 10.38 19.88 -3.32
C LEU A 128 8.97 19.26 -3.20
N LYS A 129 8.09 19.54 -4.16
CA LYS A 129 6.75 18.91 -4.19
C LYS A 129 6.82 17.39 -4.33
N SER A 130 7.77 16.88 -5.12
CA SER A 130 7.99 15.44 -5.27
C SER A 130 8.50 14.81 -3.97
N LEU A 131 9.42 15.44 -3.25
CA LEU A 131 9.88 14.98 -1.93
C LEU A 131 8.72 14.92 -0.93
N ILE A 132 7.85 15.93 -0.89
CA ILE A 132 6.66 15.93 -0.05
C ILE A 132 5.77 14.73 -0.40
N LEU A 133 5.43 14.54 -1.68
CA LEU A 133 4.56 13.43 -2.12
C LEU A 133 5.16 12.05 -1.81
N PHE A 134 6.43 11.83 -2.11
CA PHE A 134 7.08 10.55 -1.83
C PHE A 134 7.13 10.28 -0.33
N GLY A 135 7.44 11.31 0.46
CA GLY A 135 7.47 11.21 1.93
C GLY A 135 6.10 10.84 2.51
N VAL A 136 5.03 11.54 2.13
CA VAL A 136 3.69 11.26 2.67
C VAL A 136 3.10 9.94 2.15
N ARG A 137 3.46 9.48 0.94
CA ARG A 137 3.09 8.15 0.47
C ARG A 137 3.71 7.04 1.32
N GLY A 138 5.02 7.14 1.62
CA GLY A 138 5.69 6.20 2.54
C GLY A 138 5.11 6.26 3.95
N MET A 139 4.88 7.48 4.46
CA MET A 139 4.25 7.69 5.77
C MET A 139 2.83 7.10 5.82
N ALA A 140 2.06 7.17 4.73
CA ALA A 140 0.71 6.60 4.66
C ALA A 140 0.70 5.07 4.83
N ALA A 141 1.73 4.37 4.35
CA ALA A 141 1.87 2.93 4.60
C ALA A 141 2.03 2.63 6.09
N TYR A 142 2.87 3.38 6.81
CA TYR A 142 3.02 3.24 8.27
C TYR A 142 1.73 3.59 9.01
N ALA A 143 1.07 4.70 8.65
CA ALA A 143 -0.20 5.11 9.25
C ALA A 143 -1.30 4.07 9.01
N TYR A 144 -1.35 3.45 7.83
CA TYR A 144 -2.31 2.39 7.50
C TYR A 144 -2.14 1.19 8.45
N HIS A 145 -0.91 0.71 8.63
CA HIS A 145 -0.64 -0.43 9.51
C HIS A 145 -0.94 -0.13 10.99
N ALA A 146 -0.71 1.10 11.45
CA ALA A 146 -1.14 1.52 12.78
C ALA A 146 -2.67 1.60 12.89
N MET A 147 -3.32 2.18 11.89
CA MET A 147 -4.78 2.40 11.85
C MET A 147 -5.57 1.08 11.89
N VAL A 148 -5.15 0.04 11.16
CA VAL A 148 -5.83 -1.27 11.17
C VAL A 148 -5.72 -1.98 12.52
N LEU A 149 -4.78 -1.57 13.38
CA LEU A 149 -4.65 -2.01 14.76
C LEU A 149 -5.41 -1.10 15.76
N GLY A 150 -6.12 -0.07 15.27
CA GLY A 150 -6.85 0.88 16.11
C GLY A 150 -6.02 2.04 16.66
N TYR A 151 -4.80 2.25 16.14
CA TYR A 151 -3.92 3.33 16.56
C TYR A 151 -3.92 4.46 15.53
N THR A 152 -4.28 5.65 15.96
CA THR A 152 -4.28 6.87 15.14
C THR A 152 -3.64 8.02 15.89
N ASP A 153 -3.13 9.01 15.16
CA ASP A 153 -2.59 10.25 15.70
C ASP A 153 -3.14 11.44 14.90
N ASP A 154 -3.84 12.35 15.57
CA ASP A 154 -4.51 13.47 14.94
C ASP A 154 -3.53 14.45 14.27
N ALA A 155 -2.33 14.63 14.85
CA ALA A 155 -1.31 15.50 14.27
C ALA A 155 -0.73 14.89 12.98
N VAL A 156 -0.55 13.57 12.95
CA VAL A 156 -0.14 12.84 11.73
C VAL A 156 -1.25 12.92 10.68
N ASN A 157 -2.50 12.68 11.04
CA ASN A 157 -3.64 12.73 10.12
C ASN A 157 -3.80 14.12 9.49
N ARG A 158 -3.76 15.19 10.31
CA ARG A 158 -3.84 16.57 9.82
C ARG A 158 -2.66 16.94 8.92
N PHE A 159 -1.50 16.36 9.17
CA PHE A 159 -0.33 16.62 8.35
C PHE A 159 -0.47 16.05 6.93
N PHE A 160 -1.13 14.92 6.74
CA PHE A 160 -1.44 14.44 5.38
C PHE A 160 -2.21 15.50 4.58
N ALA A 161 -3.24 16.09 5.17
CA ALA A 161 -4.01 17.15 4.51
C ALA A 161 -3.13 18.38 4.24
N LYS A 162 -2.34 18.83 5.22
CA LYS A 162 -1.44 19.98 5.06
C LYS A 162 -0.41 19.76 3.94
N ALA A 163 0.20 18.58 3.89
CA ALA A 163 1.20 18.26 2.88
C ALA A 163 0.60 18.19 1.47
N LEU A 164 -0.56 17.54 1.32
CA LEU A 164 -1.29 17.47 0.05
C LEU A 164 -1.76 18.87 -0.41
N PHE A 165 -2.24 19.70 0.52
CA PHE A 165 -2.59 21.09 0.25
C PHE A 165 -1.39 21.85 -0.31
N ALA A 166 -0.22 21.78 0.34
CA ALA A 166 1.00 22.45 -0.10
C ALA A 166 1.43 22.02 -1.53
N VAL A 167 1.25 20.75 -1.87
CA VAL A 167 1.52 20.26 -3.24
C VAL A 167 0.60 20.94 -4.27
N GLY A 168 -0.66 21.19 -3.89
CA GLY A 168 -1.67 21.80 -4.76
C GLY A 168 -1.54 23.30 -4.95
N GLU A 169 -0.79 23.99 -4.09
CA GLU A 169 -0.69 25.46 -4.11
C GLU A 169 0.47 25.95 -5.01
N ASP A 170 0.35 27.19 -5.47
CA ASP A 170 1.40 27.86 -6.26
C ASP A 170 2.43 28.49 -5.31
N TRP A 171 3.10 27.62 -4.54
CA TRP A 171 4.12 27.97 -3.57
C TRP A 171 5.53 27.86 -4.14
N GLY A 172 6.41 28.77 -3.69
CA GLY A 172 7.82 28.76 -4.00
C GLY A 172 8.64 27.95 -3.00
N MET A 173 9.97 28.05 -3.15
CA MET A 173 10.91 27.28 -2.30
C MET A 173 10.78 27.66 -0.81
N ASP A 174 10.56 28.94 -0.51
CA ASP A 174 10.51 29.45 0.88
C ASP A 174 9.32 28.87 1.65
N GLU A 175 8.18 28.60 0.98
CA GLU A 175 7.01 27.96 1.57
C GLU A 175 7.12 26.43 1.58
N LEU A 176 7.71 25.81 0.55
CA LEU A 176 7.76 24.37 0.40
C LEU A 176 8.84 23.72 1.27
N LEU A 177 10.00 24.35 1.45
CA LEU A 177 11.10 23.78 2.23
C LEU A 177 10.72 23.48 3.70
N PRO A 178 10.01 24.36 4.42
CA PRO A 178 9.49 24.03 5.74
C PRO A 178 8.58 22.81 5.76
N ILE A 179 7.75 22.60 4.73
CA ILE A 179 6.88 21.40 4.62
C ILE A 179 7.72 20.15 4.42
N VAL A 180 8.76 20.19 3.59
CA VAL A 180 9.69 19.05 3.43
C VAL A 180 10.34 18.66 4.76
N MET A 181 10.78 19.63 5.56
CA MET A 181 11.34 19.37 6.89
C MET A 181 10.30 18.76 7.85
N GLU A 182 9.07 19.26 7.80
CA GLU A 182 7.97 18.76 8.62
C GLU A 182 7.54 17.33 8.21
N VAL A 183 7.68 16.94 6.92
CA VAL A 183 7.51 15.53 6.50
C VAL A 183 8.42 14.62 7.30
N GLY A 184 9.69 14.98 7.47
CA GLY A 184 10.64 14.18 8.28
C GLY A 184 10.22 14.05 9.74
N GLU A 185 9.81 15.17 10.36
CA GLU A 185 9.34 15.19 11.75
C GLU A 185 8.08 14.33 11.93
N LYS A 186 7.08 14.52 11.07
CA LYS A 186 5.81 13.79 11.15
C LYS A 186 5.95 12.31 10.78
N ASN A 187 6.87 11.99 9.88
CA ASN A 187 7.18 10.60 9.59
C ASN A 187 7.81 9.90 10.81
N LEU A 188 8.72 10.55 11.53
CA LEU A 188 9.26 10.00 12.78
C LEU A 188 8.15 9.75 13.82
N GLN A 189 7.20 10.68 13.97
CA GLN A 189 6.03 10.53 14.84
C GLN A 189 5.14 9.35 14.38
N CYS A 190 4.91 9.21 13.08
CA CYS A 190 4.13 8.13 12.50
C CYS A 190 4.81 6.75 12.68
N MET A 191 6.13 6.68 12.52
CA MET A 191 6.90 5.45 12.76
C MET A 191 6.84 5.05 14.24
N ALA A 192 6.94 6.00 15.16
CA ALA A 192 6.79 5.74 16.60
C ALA A 192 5.37 5.25 16.94
N LEU A 193 4.34 5.77 16.27
CA LEU A 193 2.96 5.28 16.41
C LEU A 193 2.84 3.83 15.95
N LEU A 194 3.43 3.47 14.81
CA LEU A 194 3.41 2.10 14.31
C LEU A 194 4.21 1.15 15.21
N ASP A 195 5.39 1.56 15.69
CA ASP A 195 6.17 0.77 16.64
C ASP A 195 5.35 0.48 17.91
N LYS A 196 4.69 1.50 18.47
CA LYS A 196 3.78 1.34 19.60
C LYS A 196 2.64 0.36 19.26
N ALA A 197 1.96 0.54 18.13
CA ALA A 197 0.85 -0.31 17.70
C ALA A 197 1.29 -1.78 17.60
N ASN A 198 2.43 -2.04 16.95
CA ASN A 198 2.95 -3.39 16.79
C ASN A 198 3.43 -4.00 18.12
N THR A 199 4.15 -3.27 18.94
CA THR A 199 4.71 -3.80 20.19
C THR A 199 3.63 -4.02 21.26
N GLU A 200 2.62 -3.18 21.33
CA GLU A 200 1.47 -3.39 22.23
C GLU A 200 0.57 -4.54 21.75
N THR A 201 0.45 -4.76 20.44
CA THR A 201 -0.42 -5.81 19.88
C THR A 201 0.28 -7.17 19.81
N TYR A 202 1.57 -7.21 19.46
CA TYR A 202 2.28 -8.46 19.16
C TYR A 202 3.42 -8.76 20.14
N GLY A 203 3.68 -7.86 21.07
CA GLY A 203 4.79 -7.93 22.01
C GLY A 203 6.10 -7.39 21.42
N THR A 204 7.08 -7.12 22.27
CA THR A 204 8.40 -6.66 21.81
C THR A 204 9.13 -7.77 21.07
N PRO A 205 9.59 -7.53 19.83
CA PRO A 205 10.28 -8.54 19.04
C PRO A 205 11.58 -8.96 19.70
N THR A 206 11.88 -10.25 19.62
CA THR A 206 13.10 -10.86 20.16
C THR A 206 13.85 -11.62 19.08
N PRO A 207 15.17 -11.75 19.18
CA PRO A 207 15.94 -12.57 18.24
C PRO A 207 15.37 -13.99 18.11
N VAL A 208 15.29 -14.48 16.90
CA VAL A 208 14.75 -15.80 16.57
C VAL A 208 15.52 -16.41 15.40
N THR A 209 15.62 -17.74 15.38
CA THR A 209 16.08 -18.48 14.20
C THR A 209 14.87 -18.87 13.37
N VAL A 210 14.84 -18.45 12.11
CA VAL A 210 13.74 -18.73 11.19
C VAL A 210 14.16 -19.82 10.21
N PRO A 211 13.48 -20.98 10.19
CA PRO A 211 13.75 -22.04 9.20
C PRO A 211 13.46 -21.57 7.78
N LEU A 212 14.28 -22.01 6.83
CA LEU A 212 14.07 -21.78 5.39
C LEU A 212 13.64 -23.09 4.66
N THR A 213 13.55 -24.21 5.37
CA THR A 213 13.01 -25.45 4.84
C THR A 213 11.50 -25.40 4.86
N VAL A 214 10.87 -25.75 3.73
CA VAL A 214 9.42 -25.90 3.64
C VAL A 214 9.08 -27.36 3.95
N GLU A 215 8.32 -27.58 5.02
CA GLU A 215 7.86 -28.91 5.40
C GLU A 215 6.85 -29.45 4.38
N LYS A 216 6.80 -30.75 4.21
CA LYS A 216 5.79 -31.42 3.37
C LYS A 216 4.37 -31.13 3.82
N GLY A 217 3.42 -31.16 2.88
CA GLY A 217 2.00 -30.94 3.12
C GLY A 217 1.53 -29.53 2.72
N PRO A 218 0.24 -29.25 2.89
CA PRO A 218 -0.37 -27.99 2.51
C PRO A 218 0.26 -26.79 3.21
N PHE A 219 0.50 -25.70 2.46
CA PHE A 219 1.01 -24.48 3.04
C PHE A 219 0.52 -23.25 2.28
N ILE A 220 0.63 -22.09 2.92
CA ILE A 220 0.35 -20.78 2.36
C ILE A 220 1.62 -19.95 2.48
N VAL A 221 1.95 -19.18 1.42
CA VAL A 221 2.98 -18.14 1.47
C VAL A 221 2.28 -16.80 1.63
N ILE A 222 2.64 -16.03 2.67
CA ILE A 222 2.16 -14.68 2.88
C ILE A 222 3.30 -13.68 2.71
N THR A 223 3.08 -12.62 1.94
CA THR A 223 4.09 -11.61 1.60
C THR A 223 3.55 -10.20 1.77
N GLY A 224 4.43 -9.22 1.89
CA GLY A 224 4.13 -7.82 2.18
C GLY A 224 4.55 -7.44 3.60
N HIS A 225 3.77 -6.59 4.26
CA HIS A 225 4.16 -6.00 5.55
C HIS A 225 3.06 -6.06 6.62
N ASP A 226 1.82 -6.49 6.27
CA ASP A 226 0.68 -6.41 7.16
C ASP A 226 0.67 -7.55 8.19
N LEU A 227 1.05 -7.23 9.43
CA LEU A 227 1.04 -8.17 10.55
C LEU A 227 -0.39 -8.48 11.05
N HIS A 228 -1.36 -7.58 10.79
CA HIS A 228 -2.76 -7.82 11.16
C HIS A 228 -3.34 -8.94 10.31
N ASP A 229 -3.17 -8.87 8.98
CA ASP A 229 -3.61 -9.93 8.07
C ASP A 229 -2.90 -11.25 8.35
N LEU A 230 -1.59 -11.23 8.66
CA LEU A 230 -0.87 -12.44 9.09
C LEU A 230 -1.48 -13.04 10.36
N LYS A 231 -1.78 -12.22 11.37
CA LYS A 231 -2.39 -12.70 12.61
C LYS A 231 -3.75 -13.34 12.36
N LEU A 232 -4.62 -12.69 11.58
CA LEU A 232 -5.94 -13.21 11.23
C LEU A 232 -5.84 -14.53 10.43
N LEU A 233 -4.89 -14.62 9.51
CA LEU A 233 -4.63 -15.86 8.78
C LEU A 233 -4.18 -16.98 9.72
N LEU A 234 -3.28 -16.69 10.67
CA LEU A 234 -2.83 -17.66 11.67
C LEU A 234 -3.98 -18.12 12.57
N GLU A 235 -4.89 -17.22 12.97
CA GLU A 235 -6.07 -17.56 13.74
C GLU A 235 -7.03 -18.47 12.94
N GLN A 236 -7.28 -18.16 11.69
CA GLN A 236 -8.19 -18.93 10.82
C GLN A 236 -7.61 -20.26 10.38
N THR A 237 -6.29 -20.43 10.40
CA THR A 237 -5.61 -21.69 10.08
C THR A 237 -5.29 -22.55 11.31
N ALA A 238 -5.55 -22.05 12.52
CA ALA A 238 -5.32 -22.79 13.76
C ALA A 238 -6.12 -24.10 13.77
N GLY A 239 -5.43 -25.21 14.04
CA GLY A 239 -6.01 -26.55 14.04
C GLY A 239 -6.31 -27.14 12.65
N LYS A 240 -6.01 -26.43 11.57
CA LYS A 240 -6.05 -26.95 10.20
C LYS A 240 -4.66 -27.48 9.81
N SER A 241 -4.62 -28.48 8.94
CA SER A 241 -3.35 -29.06 8.48
C SER A 241 -2.71 -28.21 7.38
N VAL A 242 -2.51 -26.93 7.65
CA VAL A 242 -1.92 -25.94 6.74
C VAL A 242 -0.81 -25.19 7.45
N ASN A 243 0.40 -25.22 6.90
CA ASN A 243 1.53 -24.44 7.40
C ASN A 243 1.59 -23.05 6.76
N ILE A 244 2.10 -22.06 7.49
CA ILE A 244 2.26 -20.68 7.01
C ILE A 244 3.76 -20.37 6.91
N TYR A 245 4.15 -19.78 5.77
CA TYR A 245 5.48 -19.27 5.52
C TYR A 245 5.40 -17.81 5.13
N THR A 246 6.25 -16.99 5.75
CA THR A 246 6.44 -15.61 5.32
C THR A 246 7.31 -15.54 4.07
N HIS A 247 7.28 -14.43 3.36
CA HIS A 247 8.15 -14.17 2.22
C HIS A 247 8.65 -12.73 2.24
N GLY A 248 9.89 -12.51 1.78
CA GLY A 248 10.46 -11.19 1.61
C GLY A 248 10.47 -10.39 2.91
N GLU A 249 9.87 -9.23 2.89
CA GLU A 249 9.89 -8.28 4.00
C GLU A 249 8.94 -8.62 5.16
N MET A 250 8.15 -9.70 5.06
CA MET A 250 7.38 -10.24 6.17
C MET A 250 8.23 -11.03 7.19
N LEU A 251 9.49 -11.36 6.87
CA LEU A 251 10.41 -12.11 7.73
C LEU A 251 10.48 -11.61 9.19
N PRO A 252 10.50 -10.29 9.48
CA PRO A 252 10.53 -9.77 10.86
C PRO A 252 9.35 -10.21 11.74
N ALA A 253 8.24 -10.64 11.15
CA ALA A 253 7.06 -11.13 11.89
C ALA A 253 7.40 -12.26 12.87
N HIS A 254 8.37 -13.10 12.54
CA HIS A 254 8.83 -14.21 13.40
C HIS A 254 9.45 -13.75 14.73
N GLY A 255 9.87 -12.49 14.85
CA GLY A 255 10.39 -11.92 16.09
C GLY A 255 9.32 -11.62 17.12
N TYR A 256 8.07 -11.43 16.72
CA TYR A 256 6.98 -11.01 17.61
C TYR A 256 6.39 -12.19 18.41
N PRO A 257 6.35 -12.11 19.76
CA PRO A 257 5.88 -13.21 20.62
C PRO A 257 4.48 -13.70 20.28
N GLU A 258 3.53 -12.78 20.04
CA GLU A 258 2.14 -13.11 19.78
C GLU A 258 1.89 -13.74 18.39
N LEU A 259 2.83 -13.61 17.46
CA LEU A 259 2.79 -14.28 16.15
C LEU A 259 3.51 -15.62 16.20
N LYS A 260 4.71 -15.66 16.76
CA LYS A 260 5.49 -16.93 16.81
C LYS A 260 4.91 -17.99 17.75
N LYS A 261 3.92 -17.65 18.59
CA LYS A 261 3.22 -18.66 19.40
C LYS A 261 2.40 -19.66 18.60
N TYR A 262 2.07 -19.36 17.35
CA TYR A 262 1.35 -20.25 16.45
C TYR A 262 2.31 -21.31 15.89
N PRO A 263 2.15 -22.61 16.22
CA PRO A 263 3.11 -23.64 15.84
C PRO A 263 3.16 -23.94 14.34
N HIS A 264 2.15 -23.48 13.59
CA HIS A 264 2.06 -23.62 12.13
C HIS A 264 2.63 -22.42 11.37
N LEU A 265 3.08 -21.36 12.05
CA LEU A 265 3.98 -20.35 11.48
C LEU A 265 5.40 -20.95 11.45
N LYS A 266 5.77 -21.56 10.33
CA LYS A 266 6.93 -22.48 10.26
C LYS A 266 8.24 -21.79 9.94
N GLY A 267 8.24 -20.89 8.97
CA GLY A 267 9.49 -20.31 8.50
C GLY A 267 9.29 -19.28 7.40
N ASN A 268 10.35 -19.00 6.67
CA ASN A 268 10.34 -18.08 5.55
C ASN A 268 10.56 -18.83 4.23
N PHE A 269 9.74 -18.54 3.24
CA PHE A 269 9.85 -19.04 1.88
C PHE A 269 10.63 -18.06 1.01
N GLY A 270 11.56 -18.54 0.21
CA GLY A 270 12.26 -17.71 -0.77
C GLY A 270 13.16 -16.63 -0.16
N THR A 271 13.40 -15.59 -0.93
CA THR A 271 14.35 -14.53 -0.63
C THR A 271 13.69 -13.15 -0.63
N ALA A 272 14.16 -12.25 -1.50
CA ALA A 272 13.65 -10.88 -1.59
C ALA A 272 12.55 -10.76 -2.65
N TRP A 273 11.67 -9.77 -2.47
CA TRP A 273 10.48 -9.57 -3.29
C TRP A 273 10.73 -9.54 -4.81
N GLN A 274 11.87 -9.03 -5.26
CA GLN A 274 12.20 -8.96 -6.69
C GLN A 274 12.42 -10.34 -7.33
N ASN A 275 12.62 -11.39 -6.53
CA ASN A 275 12.81 -12.77 -6.99
C ASN A 275 11.48 -13.55 -7.10
N GLN A 276 10.36 -12.99 -6.64
CA GLN A 276 9.06 -13.65 -6.52
C GLN A 276 8.59 -14.34 -7.81
N GLN A 277 8.82 -13.73 -8.97
CA GLN A 277 8.37 -14.32 -10.24
C GLN A 277 9.12 -15.62 -10.61
N LYS A 278 10.30 -15.83 -10.03
CA LYS A 278 11.04 -17.08 -10.17
C LYS A 278 10.70 -18.05 -9.03
N GLU A 279 10.62 -17.52 -7.81
CA GLU A 279 10.40 -18.32 -6.60
C GLU A 279 8.99 -18.88 -6.50
N PHE A 280 7.98 -18.15 -7.01
CA PHE A 280 6.59 -18.63 -7.04
C PHE A 280 6.24 -19.44 -8.30
N ALA A 281 7.17 -19.58 -9.26
CA ALA A 281 6.91 -20.43 -10.43
C ALA A 281 6.64 -21.88 -9.98
N ASP A 282 5.47 -22.39 -10.42
CA ASP A 282 5.03 -23.77 -10.15
C ASP A 282 4.95 -24.16 -8.66
N ILE A 283 4.89 -23.19 -7.75
CA ILE A 283 4.72 -23.43 -6.31
C ILE A 283 3.39 -24.17 -6.05
N PRO A 284 3.37 -25.29 -5.29
CA PRO A 284 2.14 -26.02 -4.98
C PRO A 284 1.41 -25.42 -3.76
N ALA A 285 1.29 -24.09 -3.71
CA ALA A 285 0.68 -23.35 -2.61
C ALA A 285 0.11 -22.00 -3.09
N PRO A 286 -0.94 -21.47 -2.45
CA PRO A 286 -1.38 -20.11 -2.68
C PRO A 286 -0.39 -19.11 -2.10
N VAL A 287 -0.37 -17.91 -2.73
CA VAL A 287 0.42 -16.75 -2.31
C VAL A 287 -0.53 -15.60 -2.00
N LEU A 288 -0.51 -15.12 -0.76
CA LEU A 288 -1.31 -13.99 -0.30
C LEU A 288 -0.44 -12.73 -0.21
N PHE A 289 -0.78 -11.73 -1.01
CA PHE A 289 -0.17 -10.40 -0.96
C PHE A 289 -1.00 -9.48 -0.08
N THR A 290 -0.38 -8.94 0.97
CA THR A 290 -1.05 -8.07 1.96
C THR A 290 -0.82 -6.59 1.70
N THR A 291 0.33 -6.25 1.14
CA THR A 291 0.72 -4.86 0.81
C THR A 291 1.61 -4.84 -0.44
N ASN A 292 2.43 -3.78 -0.61
CA ASN A 292 3.45 -3.74 -1.64
C ASN A 292 4.42 -4.94 -1.50
N CYS A 293 5.06 -5.15 -2.34
CA CYS A 293 5.86 -5.49 -3.46
C CYS A 293 5.21 -6.49 -4.41
N LEU A 294 3.99 -6.29 -4.80
CA LEU A 294 3.37 -7.10 -5.87
C LEU A 294 4.05 -6.80 -7.21
N MET A 295 4.56 -7.83 -7.87
CA MET A 295 4.93 -7.78 -9.29
C MET A 295 3.83 -8.45 -10.12
N PRO A 296 3.66 -8.08 -11.41
CA PRO A 296 2.69 -8.75 -12.28
C PRO A 296 2.84 -10.28 -12.21
N PRO A 297 1.82 -11.01 -11.72
CA PRO A 297 1.90 -12.46 -11.56
C PRO A 297 2.06 -13.15 -12.91
N ARG A 298 2.93 -14.16 -12.96
CA ARG A 298 3.11 -14.98 -14.18
C ARG A 298 2.03 -16.06 -14.27
N ALA A 299 1.71 -16.48 -15.48
CA ALA A 299 0.72 -17.52 -15.74
C ALA A 299 1.00 -18.84 -15.01
N SER A 300 2.26 -19.13 -14.65
CA SER A 300 2.66 -20.33 -13.92
C SER A 300 2.16 -20.37 -12.47
N TYR A 301 1.70 -19.23 -11.90
CA TYR A 301 1.20 -19.16 -10.52
C TYR A 301 0.05 -18.17 -10.30
N ALA A 302 -0.39 -17.42 -11.30
CA ALA A 302 -1.42 -16.39 -11.17
C ALA A 302 -2.76 -16.94 -10.62
N ASP A 303 -3.09 -18.20 -10.95
CA ASP A 303 -4.30 -18.90 -10.52
C ASP A 303 -4.39 -19.20 -9.01
N ARG A 304 -3.30 -18.98 -8.29
CA ARG A 304 -3.18 -19.22 -6.84
C ARG A 304 -2.70 -17.99 -6.07
N VAL A 305 -2.71 -16.81 -6.72
CA VAL A 305 -2.42 -15.53 -6.07
C VAL A 305 -3.71 -14.95 -5.50
N PHE A 306 -3.60 -14.38 -4.31
CA PHE A 306 -4.64 -13.63 -3.62
C PHE A 306 -4.09 -12.30 -3.16
N THR A 307 -4.95 -11.29 -3.11
CA THR A 307 -4.61 -9.95 -2.61
C THR A 307 -5.57 -9.53 -1.50
N THR A 308 -5.15 -8.60 -0.66
CA THR A 308 -5.99 -8.01 0.39
C THR A 308 -5.64 -6.54 0.60
N ALA A 309 -6.41 -5.83 1.43
CA ALA A 309 -6.21 -4.41 1.75
C ALA A 309 -6.19 -3.51 0.50
N VAL A 310 -5.18 -2.66 0.36
CA VAL A 310 -5.04 -1.75 -0.79
C VAL A 310 -4.34 -2.40 -1.99
N VAL A 311 -3.83 -3.62 -1.83
CA VAL A 311 -3.18 -4.37 -2.91
C VAL A 311 -4.22 -4.97 -3.82
N SER A 312 -4.10 -4.73 -5.10
CA SER A 312 -5.01 -5.30 -6.09
C SER A 312 -4.34 -5.46 -7.45
N TYR A 313 -4.73 -6.54 -8.13
CA TYR A 313 -4.29 -6.81 -9.50
C TYR A 313 -5.51 -7.32 -10.31
N PRO A 314 -5.63 -6.96 -11.61
CA PRO A 314 -6.74 -7.44 -12.45
C PRO A 314 -6.87 -8.97 -12.42
N GLU A 315 -8.10 -9.47 -12.37
CA GLU A 315 -8.42 -10.90 -12.42
C GLU A 315 -7.92 -11.75 -11.22
N ILE A 316 -7.21 -11.17 -10.27
CA ILE A 316 -6.78 -11.85 -9.05
C ILE A 316 -7.85 -11.74 -7.97
N THR A 317 -8.09 -12.86 -7.28
CA THR A 317 -9.05 -12.90 -6.16
C THR A 317 -8.60 -11.96 -5.03
N HIS A 318 -9.46 -11.03 -4.68
CA HIS A 318 -9.24 -10.08 -3.60
C HIS A 318 -10.03 -10.46 -2.36
N ILE A 319 -9.35 -10.54 -1.21
CA ILE A 319 -9.98 -10.77 0.09
C ILE A 319 -10.49 -9.42 0.61
N GLY A 320 -11.77 -9.34 0.89
CA GLY A 320 -12.48 -8.13 1.29
C GLY A 320 -12.16 -7.64 2.71
N GLU A 321 -12.91 -6.64 3.15
CA GLU A 321 -12.75 -6.04 4.49
C GLU A 321 -13.13 -7.00 5.63
N ASP A 322 -13.95 -8.01 5.35
CA ASP A 322 -14.32 -9.08 6.29
C ASP A 322 -13.16 -10.02 6.64
N LYS A 323 -12.07 -9.94 5.88
CA LYS A 323 -10.86 -10.74 6.08
C LYS A 323 -11.13 -12.25 6.19
N ASP A 324 -12.08 -12.75 5.41
CA ASP A 324 -12.31 -14.19 5.29
C ASP A 324 -11.27 -14.83 4.38
N PHE A 325 -10.28 -15.49 4.97
CA PHE A 325 -9.21 -16.20 4.25
C PHE A 325 -9.61 -17.63 3.84
N THR A 326 -10.86 -18.02 3.99
CA THR A 326 -11.33 -19.36 3.57
C THR A 326 -10.92 -19.72 2.14
N PRO A 327 -11.04 -18.84 1.11
CA PRO A 327 -10.61 -19.16 -0.25
C PRO A 327 -9.11 -19.49 -0.38
N VAL A 328 -8.27 -18.79 0.39
CA VAL A 328 -6.82 -19.05 0.42
C VAL A 328 -6.51 -20.40 1.08
N ILE A 329 -7.21 -20.70 2.18
CA ILE A 329 -7.05 -21.94 2.94
C ILE A 329 -7.51 -23.17 2.11
N GLU A 330 -8.67 -23.05 1.46
CA GLU A 330 -9.19 -24.10 0.58
C GLU A 330 -8.25 -24.37 -0.60
N LYS A 331 -7.68 -23.30 -1.18
CA LYS A 331 -6.70 -23.41 -2.26
C LYS A 331 -5.43 -24.14 -1.79
N ALA A 332 -4.97 -23.88 -0.57
CA ALA A 332 -3.81 -24.59 0.00
C ALA A 332 -4.08 -26.09 0.18
N LEU A 333 -5.28 -26.45 0.66
CA LEU A 333 -5.69 -27.83 0.83
C LEU A 333 -5.88 -28.55 -0.51
N GLU A 334 -6.44 -27.86 -1.52
CA GLU A 334 -6.59 -28.35 -2.89
C GLU A 334 -5.24 -28.69 -3.52
N LEU A 335 -4.27 -27.79 -3.41
CA LEU A 335 -2.93 -27.96 -3.99
C LEU A 335 -2.08 -29.00 -3.25
N GLY A 336 -2.34 -29.23 -1.97
CA GLY A 336 -1.73 -30.29 -1.17
C GLY A 336 -0.29 -30.06 -0.75
N GLY A 337 0.38 -29.05 -1.27
CA GLY A 337 1.77 -28.74 -0.94
C GLY A 337 2.80 -29.71 -1.48
N TYR A 338 4.00 -29.72 -0.91
CA TYR A 338 5.07 -30.65 -1.30
C TYR A 338 4.87 -32.03 -0.69
N ASN A 339 5.29 -33.07 -1.44
CA ASN A 339 5.25 -34.47 -0.98
C ASN A 339 6.40 -34.83 -0.01
N GLU A 340 7.43 -34.02 0.06
CA GLU A 340 8.60 -34.14 0.91
C GLU A 340 9.08 -32.77 1.36
N ASP A 341 9.87 -32.69 2.42
CA ASP A 341 10.48 -31.46 2.88
C ASP A 341 11.39 -30.90 1.79
N LYS A 342 11.27 -29.60 1.53
CA LYS A 342 12.08 -28.85 0.55
C LYS A 342 13.07 -27.96 1.28
N PRO A 343 14.36 -28.32 1.31
CA PRO A 343 15.38 -27.40 1.81
C PRO A 343 15.48 -26.17 0.91
N PHE A 344 15.88 -25.05 1.50
CA PHE A 344 16.22 -23.87 0.73
C PHE A 344 17.49 -24.13 -0.10
N THR A 345 17.45 -23.80 -1.39
CA THR A 345 18.58 -23.96 -2.31
C THR A 345 18.88 -22.63 -3.01
#